data_9e0ae0afc7dee0a13bf5a8128a454386
#
_entry.id   9e0ae0afc7dee0a13bf5a8128a454386
#
_cell.length_a   1.000
_cell.length_b   1.000
_cell.length_c   1.000
_cell.angle_alpha   90.00
_cell.angle_beta   90.00
_cell.angle_gamma   90.00
#
_symmetry.space_group_name_H-M   'P 1'
#
loop_
_entity.id
_entity.type
_entity.pdbx_description
1 polymer ?
#
loop_
_entity_poly.entity_id
_entity_poly.type
_entity_poly.pdbx_seq_one_letter_code
_entity_poly.pdbx_strand_id
1 'polypeptide(L)'
;TTQGMATDQGKGSNVISIALLADASGKSIESTGTTTFRPPYTPISIGAIGSSGRDKGFAPERFTTTHSTSIALAAPMIEAGLWYRPSYYPKIGENDWLQSCNREVLSVRKNVGICDVSTLGKIELQGLDAGKFLDFVYTNSFSSLAVGRVRYGLMLREDGFVMDDGTSARLSENSYLMTTTTAAAGSVMRHLDFVHQAYRSDLDVRFVSVTEQWAQFAVSGPRSRDVITSILDEPLNKKAWPFMACGEVKVMGVKARLFRISFSGELGFEVAIPSRYGASLFNVLKLVAEQHGGGIYGMEAMNVMRLEKGFITHAEIDGRATAYDVGMQRMLSQKKDFIGNKMAQRPGLLDPNRERLVGLKTKGSISRIKAGSQLFNINDEPCLLYTSDAADDDH
;
A
#
# COMPACT_ATOMS: atom_id res chain seq x y z
N THR A 1 -28.29 12.84 -9.67
CA THR A 1 -27.56 13.69 -8.72
C THR A 1 -28.30 13.80 -7.39
N THR A 2 -29.55 14.26 -7.34
CA THR A 2 -30.33 14.33 -6.08
C THR A 2 -30.56 12.95 -5.46
N GLN A 3 -30.80 11.95 -6.28
CA GLN A 3 -30.95 10.57 -5.82
C GLN A 3 -29.61 9.94 -5.43
N GLY A 4 -28.51 10.35 -6.07
CA GLY A 4 -27.16 9.96 -5.67
C GLY A 4 -26.75 10.55 -4.32
N MET A 5 -27.25 11.74 -3.98
CA MET A 5 -27.03 12.36 -2.66
C MET A 5 -27.87 11.72 -1.55
N ALA A 6 -28.99 11.09 -1.89
CA ALA A 6 -29.82 10.34 -0.95
C ALA A 6 -29.30 8.93 -0.63
N THR A 7 -28.33 8.44 -1.36
CA THR A 7 -27.66 7.16 -1.09
C THR A 7 -26.26 7.44 -0.57
N ASP A 8 -25.85 6.77 0.50
CA ASP A 8 -24.56 6.97 1.18
C ASP A 8 -23.32 6.91 0.29
N GLN A 9 -23.46 6.52 -0.96
CA GLN A 9 -22.33 6.26 -1.85
C GLN A 9 -22.55 6.75 -3.29
N GLY A 10 -23.58 7.52 -3.57
CA GLY A 10 -23.89 7.98 -4.92
C GLY A 10 -24.28 6.87 -5.91
N LYS A 11 -24.41 5.64 -5.46
CA LYS A 11 -24.70 4.46 -6.31
C LYS A 11 -26.03 4.57 -7.04
N GLY A 12 -27.02 5.22 -6.45
CA GLY A 12 -28.34 5.36 -7.06
C GLY A 12 -28.31 6.13 -8.38
N SER A 13 -27.55 7.23 -8.46
CA SER A 13 -27.45 8.00 -9.71
C SER A 13 -26.66 7.25 -10.79
N ASN A 14 -25.65 6.49 -10.42
CA ASN A 14 -24.90 5.66 -11.37
C ASN A 14 -25.77 4.54 -11.94
N VAL A 15 -26.53 3.84 -11.11
CA VAL A 15 -27.44 2.77 -11.56
C VAL A 15 -28.49 3.32 -12.54
N ILE A 16 -29.09 4.47 -12.23
CA ILE A 16 -30.06 5.13 -13.11
C ILE A 16 -29.39 5.55 -14.42
N SER A 17 -28.20 6.14 -14.36
CA SER A 17 -27.48 6.57 -15.56
C SER A 17 -27.13 5.40 -16.46
N ILE A 18 -26.70 4.27 -15.91
CA ILE A 18 -26.42 3.04 -16.64
C ILE A 18 -27.69 2.48 -17.27
N ALA A 19 -28.81 2.45 -16.52
CA ALA A 19 -30.10 1.97 -17.03
C ALA A 19 -30.60 2.83 -18.19
N LEU A 20 -30.54 4.17 -18.08
CA LEU A 20 -30.91 5.09 -19.15
C LEU A 20 -30.00 4.96 -20.37
N LEU A 21 -28.70 4.76 -20.16
CA LEU A 21 -27.76 4.57 -21.26
C LEU A 21 -27.97 3.22 -21.96
N ALA A 22 -28.27 2.17 -21.22
CA ALA A 22 -28.62 0.85 -21.74
C ALA A 22 -29.88 0.93 -22.60
N ASP A 23 -30.94 1.57 -22.09
CA ASP A 23 -32.19 1.78 -22.81
C ASP A 23 -31.98 2.59 -24.10
N ALA A 24 -31.30 3.74 -23.99
CA ALA A 24 -31.01 4.60 -25.15
C ALA A 24 -30.12 3.94 -26.21
N SER A 25 -29.26 3.01 -25.84
CA SER A 25 -28.36 2.28 -26.76
C SER A 25 -28.91 0.94 -27.24
N GLY A 26 -30.07 0.50 -26.71
CA GLY A 26 -30.65 -0.81 -27.03
C GLY A 26 -29.83 -2.00 -26.55
N LYS A 27 -28.98 -1.80 -25.52
CA LYS A 27 -28.11 -2.81 -24.92
C LYS A 27 -28.62 -3.27 -23.56
N SER A 28 -28.21 -4.43 -23.11
CA SER A 28 -28.46 -4.85 -21.74
C SER A 28 -27.65 -3.99 -20.74
N ILE A 29 -28.13 -3.90 -19.50
CA ILE A 29 -27.43 -3.19 -18.42
C ILE A 29 -26.03 -3.79 -18.23
N GLU A 30 -25.90 -5.11 -18.25
CA GLU A 30 -24.65 -5.84 -18.11
C GLU A 30 -23.62 -5.50 -19.20
N SER A 31 -24.10 -5.34 -20.45
CA SER A 31 -23.24 -5.00 -21.58
C SER A 31 -22.92 -3.50 -21.68
N THR A 32 -23.64 -2.65 -20.95
CA THR A 32 -23.38 -1.21 -20.91
C THR A 32 -22.23 -0.87 -19.95
N GLY A 33 -21.91 -1.79 -19.06
CA GLY A 33 -20.80 -1.67 -18.11
C GLY A 33 -21.22 -1.13 -16.74
N THR A 34 -20.27 -1.12 -15.85
CA THR A 34 -20.44 -0.58 -14.48
C THR A 34 -19.54 0.61 -14.29
N THR A 35 -20.01 1.58 -13.49
CA THR A 35 -19.16 2.67 -13.03
C THR A 35 -18.37 2.25 -11.80
N THR A 36 -17.10 2.55 -11.79
CA THR A 36 -16.26 2.41 -10.60
C THR A 36 -16.13 3.74 -9.87
N PHE A 37 -15.92 3.68 -8.56
CA PHE A 37 -15.56 4.87 -7.82
C PHE A 37 -14.23 5.41 -8.33
N ARG A 38 -14.16 6.73 -8.54
CA ARG A 38 -12.91 7.43 -8.78
C ARG A 38 -12.38 7.99 -7.45
N PRO A 39 -11.07 8.11 -7.29
CA PRO A 39 -10.51 8.85 -6.17
C PRO A 39 -11.06 10.30 -6.09
N PRO A 40 -11.14 10.87 -4.89
CA PRO A 40 -10.74 10.29 -3.63
C PRO A 40 -11.83 9.36 -3.07
N TYR A 41 -11.44 8.12 -2.77
CA TYR A 41 -12.35 7.15 -2.12
C TYR A 41 -12.59 7.49 -0.65
N THR A 42 -11.78 8.35 -0.07
CA THR A 42 -11.90 8.78 1.32
C THR A 42 -12.94 9.89 1.42
N PRO A 43 -14.00 9.74 2.23
CA PRO A 43 -14.95 10.81 2.46
C PRO A 43 -14.24 12.05 3.02
N ILE A 44 -14.49 13.21 2.41
CA ILE A 44 -13.99 14.49 2.92
C ILE A 44 -14.92 14.91 4.06
N SER A 45 -14.38 15.22 5.23
CA SER A 45 -15.16 15.71 6.35
C SER A 45 -15.70 17.12 6.08
N ILE A 46 -16.88 17.43 6.61
CA ILE A 46 -17.45 18.79 6.54
C ILE A 46 -16.48 19.82 7.13
N GLY A 47 -15.73 19.47 8.16
CA GLY A 47 -14.69 20.32 8.73
C GLY A 47 -13.55 20.61 7.76
N ALA A 48 -13.15 19.65 6.94
CA ALA A 48 -12.15 19.86 5.88
C ALA A 48 -12.70 20.76 4.77
N ILE A 49 -13.98 20.62 4.40
CA ILE A 49 -14.66 21.50 3.43
C ILE A 49 -14.75 22.94 3.95
N GLY A 50 -14.95 23.11 5.25
CA GLY A 50 -15.03 24.45 5.90
C GLY A 50 -13.66 25.06 6.20
N SER A 51 -12.56 24.32 6.11
CA SER A 51 -11.22 24.87 6.32
C SER A 51 -10.81 25.66 5.09
N SER A 52 -10.41 26.93 5.29
CA SER A 52 -9.88 27.78 4.23
C SER A 52 -8.46 27.39 3.86
N GLY A 53 -8.30 26.28 3.17
CA GLY A 53 -7.04 25.99 2.47
C GLY A 53 -6.82 27.04 1.40
N ARG A 54 -5.78 27.84 1.52
CA ARG A 54 -5.45 28.84 0.51
C ARG A 54 -5.06 28.10 -0.77
N ASP A 55 -5.75 28.43 -1.85
CA ASP A 55 -5.45 28.09 -3.25
C ASP A 55 -5.66 26.64 -3.72
N LYS A 56 -5.96 25.65 -2.85
CA LYS A 56 -6.11 24.24 -3.26
C LYS A 56 -7.40 23.54 -2.79
N GLY A 57 -8.43 24.30 -2.46
CA GLY A 57 -9.72 23.72 -2.05
C GLY A 57 -9.65 23.04 -0.68
N PHE A 58 -10.21 21.85 -0.55
CA PHE A 58 -10.56 21.25 0.74
C PHE A 58 -9.63 20.13 1.21
N ALA A 59 -8.58 19.81 0.47
CA ALA A 59 -7.70 18.70 0.80
C ALA A 59 -6.60 19.16 1.78
N PRO A 60 -6.57 18.66 3.01
CA PRO A 60 -5.41 18.82 3.85
C PRO A 60 -4.23 18.09 3.19
N GLU A 61 -3.10 18.76 3.07
CA GLU A 61 -1.89 18.22 2.45
C GLU A 61 -0.92 17.74 3.53
N ARG A 62 -0.30 16.59 3.29
CA ARG A 62 0.76 16.04 4.12
C ARG A 62 2.01 15.83 3.30
N PHE A 63 3.14 16.22 3.84
CA PHE A 63 4.43 16.14 3.18
C PHE A 63 5.39 15.26 3.98
N THR A 64 6.14 14.42 3.28
CA THR A 64 7.24 13.68 3.89
C THR A 64 8.42 14.62 4.14
N THR A 65 9.37 14.20 4.96
CA THR A 65 10.60 14.97 5.24
C THR A 65 11.50 15.12 4.01
N THR A 66 11.24 14.35 2.94
CA THR A 66 11.99 14.39 1.68
C THR A 66 11.29 15.20 0.59
N HIS A 67 10.10 15.75 0.86
CA HIS A 67 9.28 16.42 -0.14
C HIS A 67 10.04 17.53 -0.86
N SER A 68 10.67 18.44 -0.13
CA SER A 68 11.45 19.54 -0.72
C SER A 68 12.63 19.05 -1.57
N THR A 69 13.28 17.96 -1.14
CA THR A 69 14.35 17.32 -1.91
C THR A 69 13.81 16.75 -3.22
N SER A 70 12.66 16.08 -3.17
CA SER A 70 12.03 15.51 -4.37
C SER A 70 11.60 16.60 -5.37
N ILE A 71 11.02 17.70 -4.88
CA ILE A 71 10.70 18.88 -5.72
C ILE A 71 11.96 19.47 -6.34
N ALA A 72 13.05 19.63 -5.57
CA ALA A 72 14.32 20.14 -6.08
C ALA A 72 14.95 19.22 -7.16
N LEU A 73 14.60 17.93 -7.16
CA LEU A 73 14.99 16.96 -8.17
C LEU A 73 13.98 16.89 -9.33
N ALA A 74 13.05 17.83 -9.41
CA ALA A 74 12.00 17.94 -10.43
C ALA A 74 11.08 16.69 -10.50
N ALA A 75 10.91 15.96 -9.40
CA ALA A 75 10.01 14.81 -9.35
C ALA A 75 8.55 15.27 -9.41
N PRO A 76 7.74 14.82 -10.37
CA PRO A 76 6.30 14.98 -10.32
C PRO A 76 5.75 14.26 -9.09
N MET A 77 4.80 14.90 -8.42
CA MET A 77 4.22 14.38 -7.18
C MET A 77 2.82 13.84 -7.45
N ILE A 78 2.52 12.67 -6.89
CA ILE A 78 1.20 12.06 -6.91
C ILE A 78 0.61 12.00 -5.51
N GLU A 79 -0.70 12.06 -5.42
CA GLU A 79 -1.43 11.93 -4.17
C GLU A 79 -1.57 10.46 -3.75
N ALA A 80 -1.32 10.17 -2.49
CA ALA A 80 -1.58 8.89 -1.86
C ALA A 80 -2.29 9.15 -0.52
N GLY A 81 -3.61 9.02 -0.52
CA GLY A 81 -4.43 9.52 0.58
C GLY A 81 -4.27 11.04 0.70
N LEU A 82 -3.75 11.52 1.83
CA LEU A 82 -3.47 12.94 2.04
C LEU A 82 -2.00 13.31 1.82
N TRP A 83 -1.18 12.36 1.40
CA TRP A 83 0.25 12.53 1.25
C TRP A 83 0.63 12.73 -0.21
N TYR A 84 1.69 13.53 -0.44
CA TYR A 84 2.35 13.62 -1.73
C TYR A 84 3.56 12.69 -1.77
N ARG A 85 3.68 11.93 -2.86
CA ARG A 85 4.80 11.01 -3.11
C ARG A 85 5.39 11.28 -4.50
N PRO A 86 6.72 11.16 -4.68
CA PRO A 86 7.31 11.28 -6.01
C PRO A 86 6.85 10.13 -6.92
N SER A 87 6.30 10.50 -8.09
CA SER A 87 5.90 9.56 -9.13
C SER A 87 7.13 8.89 -9.76
N TYR A 88 8.05 9.70 -10.22
CA TYR A 88 9.36 9.30 -10.76
C TYR A 88 10.36 10.45 -10.61
N TYR A 89 11.65 10.20 -10.89
CA TYR A 89 12.70 11.20 -10.85
C TYR A 89 13.30 11.39 -12.25
N PRO A 90 12.94 12.46 -12.98
CA PRO A 90 13.41 12.67 -14.35
C PRO A 90 14.92 12.92 -14.41
N LYS A 91 15.56 12.53 -15.50
CA LYS A 91 16.94 12.88 -15.83
C LYS A 91 17.02 13.65 -17.14
N ILE A 92 18.04 14.46 -17.28
CA ILE A 92 18.32 15.18 -18.54
C ILE A 92 18.43 14.18 -19.67
N GLY A 93 17.69 14.43 -20.77
CA GLY A 93 17.62 13.58 -21.95
C GLY A 93 16.49 12.54 -21.93
N GLU A 94 15.72 12.44 -20.85
CA GLU A 94 14.48 11.67 -20.82
C GLU A 94 13.31 12.54 -21.29
N ASN A 95 12.47 11.99 -22.17
CA ASN A 95 11.42 12.76 -22.84
C ASN A 95 10.02 12.49 -22.26
N ASP A 96 9.88 11.41 -21.48
CA ASP A 96 8.62 11.00 -20.87
C ASP A 96 8.84 10.25 -19.56
N TRP A 97 7.78 10.09 -18.79
CA TRP A 97 7.77 9.37 -17.51
C TRP A 97 8.17 7.90 -17.65
N LEU A 98 7.84 7.24 -18.77
CA LEU A 98 8.13 5.83 -18.98
C LEU A 98 9.63 5.57 -19.11
N GLN A 99 10.38 6.49 -19.73
CA GLN A 99 11.85 6.40 -19.79
C GLN A 99 12.47 6.49 -18.40
N SER A 100 12.01 7.43 -17.57
CA SER A 100 12.43 7.56 -16.18
C SER A 100 12.08 6.30 -15.38
N CYS A 101 10.84 5.84 -15.45
CA CYS A 101 10.36 4.63 -14.78
C CYS A 101 11.18 3.40 -15.18
N ASN A 102 11.40 3.17 -16.47
CA ASN A 102 12.18 2.03 -16.96
C ASN A 102 13.63 2.08 -16.47
N ARG A 103 14.25 3.25 -16.48
CA ARG A 103 15.61 3.44 -15.95
C ARG A 103 15.65 3.12 -14.45
N GLU A 104 14.68 3.59 -13.69
CA GLU A 104 14.58 3.34 -12.24
C GLU A 104 14.40 1.86 -11.95
N VAL A 105 13.46 1.18 -12.63
CA VAL A 105 13.26 -0.28 -12.49
C VAL A 105 14.55 -1.04 -12.81
N LEU A 106 15.20 -0.74 -13.91
CA LEU A 106 16.44 -1.40 -14.30
C LEU A 106 17.59 -1.14 -13.31
N SER A 107 17.66 0.08 -12.76
CA SER A 107 18.63 0.45 -11.72
C SER A 107 18.43 -0.38 -10.45
N VAL A 108 17.18 -0.51 -9.98
CA VAL A 108 16.85 -1.35 -8.81
C VAL A 108 17.21 -2.80 -9.07
N ARG A 109 16.83 -3.37 -10.21
CA ARG A 109 17.06 -4.79 -10.53
C ARG A 109 18.54 -5.13 -10.68
N LYS A 110 19.33 -4.25 -11.28
CA LYS A 110 20.76 -4.50 -11.52
C LYS A 110 21.63 -4.14 -10.32
N ASN A 111 21.26 -3.14 -9.56
CA ASN A 111 22.07 -2.55 -8.51
C ASN A 111 21.29 -2.34 -7.21
N VAL A 112 20.79 -1.13 -6.99
CA VAL A 112 20.03 -0.75 -5.80
C VAL A 112 19.21 0.53 -6.08
N GLY A 113 18.04 0.61 -5.45
CA GLY A 113 17.22 1.82 -5.46
C GLY A 113 16.71 2.16 -4.08
N ILE A 114 16.51 3.45 -3.85
CA ILE A 114 15.97 4.03 -2.62
C ILE A 114 14.61 4.66 -2.93
N CYS A 115 13.58 4.27 -2.16
CA CYS A 115 12.25 4.88 -2.25
C CYS A 115 11.80 5.38 -0.88
N ASP A 116 11.21 6.57 -0.85
CA ASP A 116 10.56 7.10 0.36
C ASP A 116 9.21 6.41 0.56
N VAL A 117 9.11 5.60 1.62
CA VAL A 117 7.89 4.90 2.05
C VAL A 117 7.38 5.43 3.39
N SER A 118 7.77 6.65 3.76
CA SER A 118 7.39 7.29 5.02
C SER A 118 5.88 7.47 5.19
N THR A 119 5.14 7.47 4.10
CA THR A 119 3.69 7.70 4.09
C THR A 119 2.87 6.49 4.53
N LEU A 120 3.46 5.28 4.54
CA LEU A 120 2.78 4.09 5.06
C LEU A 120 2.30 4.34 6.49
N GLY A 121 1.06 3.98 6.78
CA GLY A 121 0.55 4.07 8.14
C GLY A 121 1.40 3.23 9.08
N LYS A 122 1.74 3.78 10.25
CA LYS A 122 2.51 3.10 11.30
C LYS A 122 1.75 3.23 12.60
N ILE A 123 1.38 2.10 13.18
CA ILE A 123 0.62 2.03 14.43
C ILE A 123 1.42 1.16 15.40
N GLU A 124 1.82 1.73 16.52
CA GLU A 124 2.41 0.96 17.62
C GLU A 124 1.32 0.40 18.51
N LEU A 125 1.45 -0.88 18.85
CA LEU A 125 0.63 -1.57 19.83
C LEU A 125 1.51 -2.02 21.00
N GLN A 126 1.05 -1.77 22.22
CA GLN A 126 1.72 -2.21 23.43
C GLN A 126 0.70 -2.75 24.43
N GLY A 127 1.06 -3.78 25.17
CA GLY A 127 0.26 -4.40 26.22
C GLY A 127 0.46 -5.91 26.28
N LEU A 128 0.07 -6.48 27.41
CA LEU A 128 0.21 -7.94 27.64
C LEU A 128 -0.59 -8.77 26.63
N ASP A 129 -1.69 -8.21 26.13
CA ASP A 129 -2.58 -8.88 25.20
C ASP A 129 -2.45 -8.35 23.75
N ALA A 130 -1.42 -7.55 23.43
CA ALA A 130 -1.24 -6.99 22.10
C ALA A 130 -1.23 -8.07 20.99
N GLY A 131 -0.56 -9.20 21.22
CA GLY A 131 -0.55 -10.33 20.29
C GLY A 131 -1.92 -10.99 20.12
N LYS A 132 -2.70 -11.14 21.19
CA LYS A 132 -4.07 -11.68 21.13
C LYS A 132 -5.02 -10.73 20.41
N PHE A 133 -4.86 -9.43 20.62
CA PHE A 133 -5.64 -8.42 19.91
C PHE A 133 -5.37 -8.48 18.41
N LEU A 134 -4.10 -8.54 18.00
CA LEU A 134 -3.74 -8.72 16.60
C LEU A 134 -4.26 -10.05 16.02
N ASP A 135 -4.30 -11.10 16.79
CA ASP A 135 -4.91 -12.37 16.37
C ASP A 135 -6.41 -12.24 16.10
N PHE A 136 -7.10 -11.36 16.80
CA PHE A 136 -8.52 -11.11 16.58
C PHE A 136 -8.78 -10.19 15.37
N VAL A 137 -7.91 -9.21 15.15
CA VAL A 137 -8.04 -8.23 14.06
C VAL A 137 -7.62 -8.81 12.71
N TYR A 138 -6.52 -9.56 12.68
CA TYR A 138 -5.99 -10.16 11.45
C TYR A 138 -6.47 -11.59 11.22
N THR A 139 -6.52 -11.98 9.97
CA THR A 139 -6.90 -13.34 9.55
C THR A 139 -5.89 -14.41 10.00
N ASN A 140 -4.62 -14.05 10.13
CA ASN A 140 -3.51 -14.92 10.55
C ASN A 140 -3.03 -14.56 11.98
N SER A 141 -2.17 -15.41 12.58
CA SER A 141 -1.77 -15.25 13.98
C SER A 141 -0.53 -14.43 14.16
N PHE A 142 -0.52 -13.58 15.19
CA PHE A 142 0.60 -12.70 15.58
C PHE A 142 1.12 -12.99 16.99
N SER A 143 0.31 -13.57 17.88
CA SER A 143 0.77 -14.00 19.21
C SER A 143 1.91 -15.01 19.14
N SER A 144 1.92 -15.86 18.11
CA SER A 144 2.99 -16.83 17.84
C SER A 144 4.20 -16.28 17.07
N LEU A 145 4.19 -14.99 16.72
CA LEU A 145 5.31 -14.36 16.03
C LEU A 145 6.48 -14.19 17.01
N ALA A 146 7.66 -14.65 16.69
CA ALA A 146 8.83 -14.46 17.54
C ALA A 146 9.25 -12.97 17.58
N VAL A 147 9.82 -12.54 18.71
CA VAL A 147 10.44 -11.21 18.82
C VAL A 147 11.54 -11.06 17.77
N GLY A 148 11.65 -9.90 17.16
CA GLY A 148 12.58 -9.63 16.08
C GLY A 148 12.14 -10.16 14.70
N ARG A 149 10.85 -10.51 14.57
CA ARG A 149 10.28 -11.00 13.30
C ARG A 149 9.13 -10.12 12.82
N VAL A 150 8.95 -10.13 11.51
CA VAL A 150 7.84 -9.49 10.80
C VAL A 150 6.92 -10.56 10.24
N ARG A 151 5.63 -10.27 10.15
CA ARG A 151 4.66 -11.10 9.45
C ARG A 151 3.72 -10.21 8.65
N TYR A 152 3.46 -10.58 7.42
CA TYR A 152 2.41 -9.99 6.60
C TYR A 152 1.05 -10.46 7.09
N GLY A 153 0.09 -9.57 7.16
CA GLY A 153 -1.26 -9.80 7.64
C GLY A 153 -2.31 -9.27 6.68
N LEU A 154 -3.44 -9.94 6.66
CA LEU A 154 -4.65 -9.53 5.94
C LEU A 154 -5.75 -9.22 6.95
N MET A 155 -6.37 -8.05 6.82
CA MET A 155 -7.46 -7.59 7.68
C MET A 155 -8.77 -7.63 6.90
N LEU A 156 -9.81 -8.18 7.50
CA LEU A 156 -11.16 -8.18 6.92
C LEU A 156 -12.08 -7.22 7.69
N ARG A 157 -13.08 -6.73 7.00
CA ARG A 157 -14.26 -6.14 7.63
C ARG A 157 -15.19 -7.24 8.15
N GLU A 158 -16.15 -6.87 8.97
CA GLU A 158 -17.16 -7.79 9.52
C GLU A 158 -17.94 -8.52 8.43
N ASP A 159 -18.13 -7.91 7.26
CA ASP A 159 -18.84 -8.49 6.12
C ASP A 159 -18.01 -9.51 5.30
N GLY A 160 -16.73 -9.73 5.67
CA GLY A 160 -15.84 -10.71 5.06
C GLY A 160 -15.03 -10.21 3.87
N PHE A 161 -15.17 -8.94 3.48
CA PHE A 161 -14.31 -8.34 2.46
C PHE A 161 -13.00 -7.84 3.05
N VAL A 162 -11.97 -7.78 2.21
CA VAL A 162 -10.65 -7.26 2.63
C VAL A 162 -10.78 -5.77 2.95
N MET A 163 -10.27 -5.38 4.10
CA MET A 163 -10.21 -4.01 4.57
C MET A 163 -8.86 -3.35 4.25
N ASP A 164 -7.79 -4.03 4.63
CA ASP A 164 -6.41 -3.58 4.43
C ASP A 164 -5.44 -4.76 4.55
N ASP A 165 -4.23 -4.55 4.13
CA ASP A 165 -3.11 -5.47 4.30
C ASP A 165 -1.89 -4.71 4.84
N GLY A 166 -0.93 -5.45 5.35
CA GLY A 166 0.29 -4.82 5.83
C GLY A 166 1.20 -5.78 6.57
N THR A 167 2.27 -5.24 7.10
CA THR A 167 3.20 -6.00 7.92
C THR A 167 3.09 -5.61 9.38
N SER A 168 3.25 -6.58 10.28
CA SER A 168 3.39 -6.32 11.70
C SER A 168 4.71 -6.92 12.20
N ALA A 169 5.52 -6.08 12.82
CA ALA A 169 6.79 -6.43 13.41
C ALA A 169 6.66 -6.59 14.93
N ARG A 170 7.09 -7.69 15.50
CA ARG A 170 7.18 -7.85 16.95
C ARG A 170 8.52 -7.33 17.45
N LEU A 171 8.51 -6.12 18.01
CA LEU A 171 9.72 -5.40 18.45
C LEU A 171 10.21 -5.89 19.81
N SER A 172 9.28 -6.24 20.70
CA SER A 172 9.55 -6.85 22.00
C SER A 172 8.42 -7.81 22.36
N GLU A 173 8.47 -8.42 23.54
CA GLU A 173 7.47 -9.40 23.96
C GLU A 173 6.04 -8.85 23.87
N ASN A 174 5.82 -7.62 24.30
CA ASN A 174 4.52 -6.97 24.38
C ASN A 174 4.40 -5.73 23.47
N SER A 175 5.25 -5.61 22.46
CA SER A 175 5.27 -4.45 21.56
C SER A 175 5.32 -4.86 20.11
N TYR A 176 4.38 -4.31 19.32
CA TYR A 176 4.27 -4.53 17.89
C TYR A 176 4.22 -3.20 17.15
N LEU A 177 4.75 -3.19 15.94
CA LEU A 177 4.58 -2.11 14.97
C LEU A 177 3.82 -2.66 13.76
N MET A 178 2.61 -2.18 13.55
CA MET A 178 1.83 -2.44 12.33
C MET A 178 2.18 -1.40 11.27
N THR A 179 2.23 -1.83 10.02
CA THR A 179 2.14 -0.94 8.86
C THR A 179 0.80 -1.16 8.15
N THR A 180 0.27 -0.12 7.55
CA THR A 180 -0.98 -0.12 6.78
C THR A 180 -0.75 0.53 5.43
N THR A 181 -1.67 0.32 4.50
CA THR A 181 -1.75 1.15 3.29
C THR A 181 -1.83 2.64 3.69
N THR A 182 -1.15 3.50 2.94
CA THR A 182 -1.08 4.95 3.21
C THR A 182 -2.49 5.56 3.38
N ALA A 183 -3.38 5.31 2.43
CA ALA A 183 -4.74 5.86 2.45
C ALA A 183 -5.63 5.23 3.54
N ALA A 184 -5.35 4.00 3.95
CA ALA A 184 -6.16 3.27 4.92
C ALA A 184 -5.77 3.56 6.38
N ALA A 185 -4.65 4.23 6.66
CA ALA A 185 -4.13 4.40 8.02
C ALA A 185 -5.16 4.92 9.03
N GLY A 186 -5.93 5.94 8.66
CA GLY A 186 -6.98 6.50 9.52
C GLY A 186 -8.17 5.57 9.70
N SER A 187 -8.55 4.81 8.67
CA SER A 187 -9.64 3.84 8.74
C SER A 187 -9.27 2.64 9.59
N VAL A 188 -8.03 2.14 9.45
CA VAL A 188 -7.50 1.07 10.29
C VAL A 188 -7.44 1.52 11.74
N MET A 189 -6.96 2.73 12.03
CA MET A 189 -6.91 3.24 13.40
C MET A 189 -8.31 3.29 14.05
N ARG A 190 -9.31 3.81 13.33
CA ARG A 190 -10.71 3.81 13.80
C ARG A 190 -11.27 2.39 13.99
N HIS A 191 -10.91 1.46 13.11
CA HIS A 191 -11.30 0.06 13.23
C HIS A 191 -10.71 -0.58 14.49
N LEU A 192 -9.43 -0.38 14.77
CA LEU A 192 -8.79 -0.87 15.99
C LEU A 192 -9.48 -0.32 17.25
N ASP A 193 -9.76 1.00 17.29
CA ASP A 193 -10.49 1.63 18.37
C ASP A 193 -11.87 1.00 18.58
N PHE A 194 -12.63 0.85 17.51
CA PHE A 194 -13.96 0.24 17.56
C PHE A 194 -13.91 -1.21 18.03
N VAL A 195 -13.01 -2.02 17.47
CA VAL A 195 -12.86 -3.43 17.85
C VAL A 195 -12.47 -3.56 19.31
N HIS A 196 -11.53 -2.74 19.79
CA HIS A 196 -11.13 -2.78 21.20
C HIS A 196 -12.29 -2.41 22.11
N GLN A 197 -12.99 -1.32 21.83
CA GLN A 197 -14.06 -0.83 22.70
C GLN A 197 -15.31 -1.70 22.65
N ALA A 198 -15.70 -2.19 21.46
CA ALA A 198 -16.97 -2.90 21.27
C ALA A 198 -16.86 -4.42 21.48
N TYR A 199 -15.74 -5.03 21.13
CA TYR A 199 -15.61 -6.49 21.13
C TYR A 199 -14.57 -7.03 22.09
N ARG A 200 -13.50 -6.28 22.35
CA ARG A 200 -12.35 -6.78 23.10
C ARG A 200 -11.82 -5.78 24.13
N SER A 201 -12.73 -5.12 24.84
CA SER A 201 -12.40 -4.23 25.96
C SER A 201 -11.77 -4.94 27.17
N ASP A 202 -11.82 -6.29 27.17
CA ASP A 202 -11.18 -7.17 28.13
C ASP A 202 -9.65 -7.23 27.97
N LEU A 203 -9.10 -6.87 26.81
CA LEU A 203 -7.68 -7.01 26.53
C LEU A 203 -6.87 -5.79 26.98
N ASP A 204 -5.73 -6.08 27.63
CA ASP A 204 -4.73 -5.04 27.95
C ASP A 204 -3.90 -4.73 26.71
N VAL A 205 -4.36 -3.76 25.93
CA VAL A 205 -3.67 -3.25 24.74
C VAL A 205 -3.87 -1.74 24.60
N ARG A 206 -2.82 -1.05 24.21
CA ARG A 206 -2.82 0.37 23.84
C ARG A 206 -2.22 0.48 22.44
N PHE A 207 -2.77 1.36 21.63
CA PHE A 207 -2.23 1.60 20.30
C PHE A 207 -2.27 3.09 19.96
N VAL A 208 -1.28 3.52 19.20
CA VAL A 208 -1.11 4.91 18.79
C VAL A 208 -0.53 5.00 17.39
N SER A 209 -1.03 5.95 16.61
CA SER A 209 -0.43 6.26 15.31
C SER A 209 0.91 6.97 15.52
N VAL A 210 1.95 6.41 14.91
CA VAL A 210 3.31 6.97 14.92
C VAL A 210 3.81 7.27 13.50
N THR A 211 2.89 7.37 12.55
CA THR A 211 3.20 7.58 11.11
C THR A 211 4.15 8.74 10.90
N GLU A 212 3.88 9.88 11.52
CA GLU A 212 4.67 11.11 11.35
C GLU A 212 5.94 11.16 12.20
N GLN A 213 6.09 10.23 13.13
CA GLN A 213 7.29 10.16 13.98
C GLN A 213 8.49 9.50 13.28
N TRP A 214 8.23 8.73 12.23
CA TRP A 214 9.22 7.93 11.53
C TRP A 214 9.28 8.23 10.04
N ALA A 215 10.42 8.71 9.55
CA ALA A 215 10.77 8.65 8.14
C ALA A 215 11.26 7.23 7.83
N GLN A 216 10.77 6.63 6.75
CA GLN A 216 11.06 5.25 6.38
C GLN A 216 11.41 5.14 4.90
N PHE A 217 12.52 4.44 4.61
CA PHE A 217 13.05 4.30 3.27
C PHE A 217 13.21 2.84 2.91
N ALA A 218 12.66 2.45 1.76
CA ALA A 218 12.93 1.16 1.15
C ALA A 218 14.26 1.22 0.39
N VAL A 219 15.11 0.23 0.64
CA VAL A 219 16.41 0.03 -0.01
C VAL A 219 16.33 -1.32 -0.72
N SER A 220 16.16 -1.33 -2.02
CA SER A 220 15.81 -2.52 -2.81
C SER A 220 16.84 -2.79 -3.91
N GLY A 221 17.15 -4.05 -4.15
CA GLY A 221 18.06 -4.49 -5.20
C GLY A 221 19.22 -5.35 -4.69
N PRO A 222 19.99 -5.98 -5.58
CA PRO A 222 21.09 -6.90 -5.21
C PRO A 222 22.12 -6.29 -4.25
N ARG A 223 22.38 -4.97 -4.39
CA ARG A 223 23.36 -4.23 -3.57
C ARG A 223 22.75 -3.58 -2.33
N SER A 224 21.45 -3.83 -2.04
CA SER A 224 20.76 -3.21 -0.89
C SER A 224 21.44 -3.50 0.44
N ARG A 225 22.00 -4.70 0.62
CA ARG A 225 22.74 -5.03 1.84
C ARG A 225 24.02 -4.21 1.99
N ASP A 226 24.72 -3.97 0.91
CA ASP A 226 25.97 -3.17 0.92
C ASP A 226 25.64 -1.73 1.34
N VAL A 227 24.59 -1.14 0.75
CA VAL A 227 24.11 0.21 1.10
C VAL A 227 23.69 0.29 2.58
N ILE A 228 22.90 -0.66 3.08
CA ILE A 228 22.50 -0.67 4.49
C ILE A 228 23.71 -0.82 5.41
N THR A 229 24.63 -1.73 5.08
CA THR A 229 25.84 -1.94 5.90
C THR A 229 26.71 -0.68 5.98
N SER A 230 26.74 0.12 4.90
CA SER A 230 27.56 1.35 4.84
C SER A 230 27.03 2.48 5.76
N ILE A 231 25.75 2.44 6.15
CA ILE A 231 25.14 3.47 6.98
C ILE A 231 24.98 3.06 8.46
N LEU A 232 25.13 1.77 8.76
CA LEU A 232 24.97 1.25 10.11
C LEU A 232 26.27 1.45 10.92
N ASP A 233 26.14 1.72 12.21
CA ASP A 233 27.28 1.80 13.13
C ASP A 233 27.91 0.43 13.36
N GLU A 234 27.14 -0.65 13.23
CA GLU A 234 27.58 -2.02 13.38
C GLU A 234 27.37 -2.83 12.10
N PRO A 235 28.31 -3.74 11.76
CA PRO A 235 28.18 -4.56 10.54
C PRO A 235 26.93 -5.43 10.55
N LEU A 236 26.22 -5.45 9.43
CA LEU A 236 25.02 -6.25 9.27
C LEU A 236 25.34 -7.74 9.10
N ASN A 237 25.21 -8.53 10.16
CA ASN A 237 25.40 -9.97 10.11
C ASN A 237 24.28 -10.64 9.28
N LYS A 238 24.66 -11.30 8.18
CA LYS A 238 23.71 -11.98 7.27
C LYS A 238 22.83 -13.02 7.97
N LYS A 239 23.38 -13.76 8.95
CA LYS A 239 22.65 -14.80 9.70
C LYS A 239 21.66 -14.19 10.69
N ALA A 240 21.98 -13.05 11.29
CA ALA A 240 21.10 -12.34 12.23
C ALA A 240 19.92 -11.65 11.53
N TRP A 241 20.04 -11.36 10.22
CA TRP A 241 19.03 -10.65 9.43
C TRP A 241 18.49 -11.51 8.27
N PRO A 242 17.80 -12.63 8.57
CA PRO A 242 17.10 -13.41 7.55
C PRO A 242 15.87 -12.64 7.03
N PHE A 243 15.28 -13.12 5.94
CA PHE A 243 14.02 -12.53 5.43
C PHE A 243 12.95 -12.48 6.54
N MET A 244 12.20 -11.39 6.61
CA MET A 244 11.23 -11.09 7.67
C MET A 244 11.84 -10.89 9.07
N ALA A 245 13.11 -10.52 9.18
CA ALA A 245 13.69 -10.05 10.44
C ALA A 245 13.44 -8.55 10.65
N CYS A 246 13.35 -8.12 11.90
CA CYS A 246 13.30 -6.72 12.29
C CYS A 246 14.06 -6.50 13.60
N GLY A 247 14.44 -5.25 13.86
CA GLY A 247 15.09 -4.89 15.13
C GLY A 247 15.53 -3.44 15.15
N GLU A 248 15.99 -3.03 16.33
CA GLU A 248 16.65 -1.74 16.51
C GLU A 248 18.09 -1.81 16.01
N VAL A 249 18.51 -0.74 15.38
CA VAL A 249 19.89 -0.52 14.91
C VAL A 249 20.30 0.92 15.21
N LYS A 250 21.58 1.24 15.00
CA LYS A 250 22.03 2.62 14.99
C LYS A 250 22.51 2.99 13.59
N VAL A 251 22.09 4.13 13.14
CA VAL A 251 22.49 4.75 11.88
C VAL A 251 23.18 6.06 12.21
N MET A 252 24.49 6.11 12.03
CA MET A 252 25.31 7.30 12.35
C MET A 252 25.02 7.87 13.76
N GLY A 253 25.00 7.01 14.78
CA GLY A 253 24.73 7.34 16.17
C GLY A 253 23.24 7.50 16.52
N VAL A 254 22.33 7.53 15.56
CA VAL A 254 20.90 7.69 15.79
C VAL A 254 20.22 6.33 15.88
N LYS A 255 19.38 6.13 16.90
CA LYS A 255 18.53 4.93 16.99
C LYS A 255 17.56 4.89 15.81
N ALA A 256 17.52 3.76 15.14
CA ALA A 256 16.69 3.48 13.97
C ALA A 256 16.08 2.08 14.08
N ARG A 257 15.14 1.78 13.24
CA ARG A 257 14.55 0.44 13.07
C ARG A 257 14.87 -0.07 11.69
N LEU A 258 15.27 -1.34 11.61
CA LEU A 258 15.56 -2.00 10.35
C LEU A 258 14.64 -3.20 10.17
N PHE A 259 14.09 -3.35 8.98
CA PHE A 259 13.20 -4.44 8.59
C PHE A 259 13.77 -5.10 7.33
N ARG A 260 13.88 -6.43 7.35
CA ARG A 260 14.32 -7.23 6.20
C ARG A 260 13.12 -7.67 5.38
N ILE A 261 12.46 -6.71 4.77
CA ILE A 261 11.26 -6.87 3.94
C ILE A 261 11.46 -6.22 2.58
N SER A 262 10.61 -6.54 1.62
CA SER A 262 10.65 -5.97 0.28
C SER A 262 9.29 -6.01 -0.37
N PHE A 263 8.90 -4.90 -0.99
CA PHE A 263 7.70 -4.80 -1.81
C PHE A 263 8.01 -4.80 -3.32
N SER A 264 9.29 -4.60 -3.69
CA SER A 264 9.74 -4.66 -5.08
C SER A 264 9.99 -6.09 -5.60
N GLY A 265 9.94 -7.09 -4.73
CA GLY A 265 10.33 -8.46 -5.06
C GLY A 265 11.84 -8.72 -5.11
N GLU A 266 12.65 -7.68 -5.02
CA GLU A 266 14.12 -7.77 -4.94
C GLU A 266 14.60 -7.99 -3.50
N LEU A 267 15.90 -8.27 -3.34
CA LEU A 267 16.53 -8.17 -2.03
C LEU A 267 16.28 -6.78 -1.46
N GLY A 268 15.64 -6.66 -0.29
CA GLY A 268 15.25 -5.37 0.22
C GLY A 268 15.36 -5.26 1.73
N PHE A 269 15.49 -4.03 2.17
CA PHE A 269 15.38 -3.60 3.56
C PHE A 269 14.54 -2.35 3.62
N GLU A 270 13.91 -2.12 4.76
CA GLU A 270 13.33 -0.82 5.08
C GLU A 270 14.00 -0.31 6.35
N VAL A 271 14.50 0.91 6.30
CA VAL A 271 15.11 1.59 7.44
C VAL A 271 14.24 2.76 7.87
N ALA A 272 13.82 2.76 9.13
CA ALA A 272 13.04 3.84 9.73
C ALA A 272 13.88 4.59 10.77
N ILE A 273 13.89 5.91 10.67
CA ILE A 273 14.61 6.83 11.55
C ILE A 273 13.63 7.88 12.10
N PRO A 274 13.83 8.47 13.29
CA PRO A 274 12.98 9.58 13.73
C PRO A 274 12.89 10.67 12.65
N SER A 275 11.67 11.13 12.36
CA SER A 275 11.37 11.95 11.17
C SER A 275 12.25 13.18 11.01
N ARG A 276 12.69 13.80 12.10
CA ARG A 276 13.62 14.95 12.09
C ARG A 276 14.95 14.68 11.35
N TYR A 277 15.34 13.42 11.21
CA TYR A 277 16.56 13.00 10.49
C TYR A 277 16.26 12.46 9.09
N GLY A 278 14.98 12.44 8.69
CA GLY A 278 14.56 11.78 7.45
C GLY A 278 15.22 12.35 6.20
N ALA A 279 15.19 13.69 6.03
CA ALA A 279 15.84 14.34 4.88
C ALA A 279 17.36 14.05 4.82
N SER A 280 18.03 14.10 5.98
CA SER A 280 19.47 13.81 6.05
C SER A 280 19.78 12.36 5.67
N LEU A 281 19.01 11.40 6.21
CA LEU A 281 19.21 9.99 5.88
C LEU A 281 18.91 9.72 4.40
N PHE A 282 17.87 10.32 3.83
CA PHE A 282 17.55 10.16 2.42
C PHE A 282 18.70 10.61 1.52
N ASN A 283 19.29 11.77 1.81
CA ASN A 283 20.45 12.27 1.06
C ASN A 283 21.67 11.35 1.17
N VAL A 284 21.94 10.81 2.35
CA VAL A 284 23.02 9.83 2.56
C VAL A 284 22.73 8.56 1.77
N LEU A 285 21.52 8.00 1.88
CA LEU A 285 21.13 6.79 1.15
C LEU A 285 21.23 6.98 -0.35
N LYS A 286 20.80 8.14 -0.87
CA LYS A 286 20.95 8.49 -2.29
C LYS A 286 22.41 8.45 -2.73
N LEU A 287 23.29 9.14 -2.00
CA LEU A 287 24.73 9.16 -2.32
C LEU A 287 25.36 7.78 -2.28
N VAL A 288 25.08 6.99 -1.23
CA VAL A 288 25.60 5.63 -1.10
C VAL A 288 25.06 4.73 -2.22
N ALA A 289 23.77 4.84 -2.57
CA ALA A 289 23.19 4.08 -3.68
C ALA A 289 23.85 4.43 -5.02
N GLU A 290 24.15 5.69 -5.28
CA GLU A 290 24.85 6.15 -6.48
C GLU A 290 26.29 5.57 -6.56
N GLN A 291 27.00 5.49 -5.44
CA GLN A 291 28.32 4.83 -5.36
C GLN A 291 28.25 3.33 -5.71
N HIS A 292 27.11 2.70 -5.48
CA HIS A 292 26.84 1.32 -5.86
C HIS A 292 26.17 1.17 -7.24
N GLY A 293 26.17 2.22 -8.06
CA GLY A 293 25.61 2.23 -9.42
C GLY A 293 24.07 2.28 -9.45
N GLY A 294 23.45 2.58 -8.33
CA GLY A 294 22.01 2.71 -8.19
C GLY A 294 21.51 4.16 -8.12
N GLY A 295 20.41 4.39 -7.41
CA GLY A 295 19.85 5.73 -7.23
C GLY A 295 18.52 5.72 -6.49
N ILE A 296 17.75 6.77 -6.68
CA ILE A 296 16.40 6.90 -6.15
C ILE A 296 15.38 6.46 -7.19
N TYR A 297 14.19 6.02 -6.74
CA TYR A 297 13.08 5.66 -7.61
C TYR A 297 11.74 6.07 -6.99
N GLY A 298 10.79 6.34 -7.86
CA GLY A 298 9.45 6.79 -7.50
C GLY A 298 8.41 5.68 -7.51
N MET A 299 7.14 6.09 -7.38
CA MET A 299 6.00 5.20 -7.26
C MET A 299 5.72 4.41 -8.54
N GLU A 300 5.99 4.98 -9.73
CA GLU A 300 5.81 4.27 -11.01
C GLU A 300 6.71 3.03 -11.09
N ALA A 301 7.99 3.18 -10.76
CA ALA A 301 8.91 2.06 -10.72
C ALA A 301 8.53 1.04 -9.63
N MET A 302 8.04 1.51 -8.46
CA MET A 302 7.51 0.63 -7.42
C MET A 302 6.34 -0.20 -7.95
N ASN A 303 5.38 0.44 -8.63
CA ASN A 303 4.20 -0.22 -9.19
C ASN A 303 4.57 -1.27 -10.23
N VAL A 304 5.50 -0.99 -11.13
CA VAL A 304 5.99 -2.00 -12.09
C VAL A 304 6.57 -3.21 -11.35
N MET A 305 7.46 -2.98 -10.40
CA MET A 305 8.14 -4.07 -9.70
C MET A 305 7.20 -4.92 -8.84
N ARG A 306 6.25 -4.29 -8.13
CA ARG A 306 5.27 -5.01 -7.30
C ARG A 306 4.30 -5.84 -8.16
N LEU A 307 3.85 -5.29 -9.31
CA LEU A 307 2.98 -5.98 -10.27
C LEU A 307 3.63 -7.23 -10.84
N GLU A 308 4.90 -7.13 -11.27
CA GLU A 308 5.64 -8.28 -11.77
C GLU A 308 5.84 -9.37 -10.71
N LYS A 309 5.82 -8.99 -9.43
CA LYS A 309 5.88 -9.93 -8.30
C LYS A 309 4.52 -10.47 -7.88
N GLY A 310 3.42 -9.83 -8.31
CA GLY A 310 2.06 -10.17 -7.92
C GLY A 310 1.70 -9.68 -6.51
N PHE A 311 2.33 -8.62 -6.02
CA PHE A 311 1.95 -7.99 -4.76
C PHE A 311 0.80 -7.01 -4.97
N ILE A 312 -0.19 -7.07 -4.09
CA ILE A 312 -1.39 -6.25 -4.16
C ILE A 312 -1.20 -4.88 -3.49
N THR A 313 -2.05 -3.94 -3.91
CA THR A 313 -2.24 -2.62 -3.28
C THR A 313 -3.74 -2.39 -3.08
N HIS A 314 -4.10 -1.20 -2.62
CA HIS A 314 -5.51 -0.79 -2.53
C HIS A 314 -6.25 -0.80 -3.88
N ALA A 315 -5.53 -0.79 -5.01
CA ALA A 315 -6.14 -0.91 -6.33
C ALA A 315 -6.84 -2.26 -6.52
N GLU A 316 -6.24 -3.33 -6.00
CA GLU A 316 -6.78 -4.68 -6.06
C GLU A 316 -7.73 -5.01 -4.90
N ILE A 317 -7.70 -4.21 -3.80
CA ILE A 317 -8.55 -4.40 -2.62
C ILE A 317 -9.48 -3.20 -2.39
N ASP A 318 -10.26 -2.88 -3.40
CA ASP A 318 -11.16 -1.72 -3.49
C ASP A 318 -12.40 -1.77 -2.57
N GLY A 319 -12.43 -2.69 -1.62
CA GLY A 319 -13.54 -2.90 -0.68
C GLY A 319 -14.59 -3.90 -1.15
N ARG A 320 -14.43 -4.49 -2.36
CA ARG A 320 -15.30 -5.54 -2.92
C ARG A 320 -14.57 -6.88 -3.07
N ALA A 321 -13.25 -6.87 -2.88
CA ALA A 321 -12.43 -8.06 -3.00
C ALA A 321 -12.45 -8.89 -1.71
N THR A 322 -12.52 -10.21 -1.86
CA THR A 322 -12.34 -11.17 -0.77
C THR A 322 -10.92 -11.73 -0.80
N ALA A 323 -10.52 -12.39 0.29
CA ALA A 323 -9.24 -13.11 0.30
C ALA A 323 -9.17 -14.22 -0.79
N TYR A 324 -10.32 -14.75 -1.21
CA TYR A 324 -10.39 -15.74 -2.29
C TYR A 324 -10.19 -15.08 -3.66
N ASP A 325 -10.78 -13.91 -3.87
CA ASP A 325 -10.68 -13.17 -5.13
C ASP A 325 -9.24 -12.76 -5.44
N VAL A 326 -8.48 -12.38 -4.40
CA VAL A 326 -7.05 -12.00 -4.53
C VAL A 326 -6.06 -13.16 -4.32
N GLY A 327 -6.55 -14.40 -4.24
CA GLY A 327 -5.70 -15.59 -4.11
C GLY A 327 -5.03 -15.78 -2.74
N MET A 328 -5.52 -15.09 -1.70
CA MET A 328 -4.95 -15.12 -0.34
C MET A 328 -5.73 -15.97 0.66
N GLN A 329 -6.61 -16.86 0.21
CA GLN A 329 -7.43 -17.70 1.07
C GLN A 329 -6.63 -18.54 2.09
N ARG A 330 -5.36 -18.84 1.80
CA ARG A 330 -4.48 -19.56 2.74
C ARG A 330 -4.13 -18.76 3.99
N MET A 331 -4.35 -17.45 3.97
CA MET A 331 -4.12 -16.58 5.13
C MET A 331 -5.29 -16.62 6.12
N LEU A 332 -6.46 -17.11 5.70
CA LEU A 332 -7.62 -17.29 6.58
C LEU A 332 -7.38 -18.45 7.53
N SER A 333 -7.08 -18.15 8.80
CA SER A 333 -6.83 -19.16 9.81
C SER A 333 -8.06 -20.03 10.06
N GLN A 334 -7.86 -21.34 10.08
CA GLN A 334 -8.89 -22.32 10.48
C GLN A 334 -8.82 -22.64 11.99
N LYS A 335 -7.87 -22.06 12.72
CA LYS A 335 -7.55 -22.43 14.11
C LYS A 335 -7.95 -21.37 15.13
N LYS A 336 -8.37 -20.20 14.71
CA LYS A 336 -8.76 -19.09 15.56
C LYS A 336 -9.91 -18.32 14.96
N ASP A 337 -10.65 -17.62 15.80
CA ASP A 337 -11.63 -16.64 15.36
C ASP A 337 -10.97 -15.29 15.07
N PHE A 338 -11.54 -14.53 14.13
CA PHE A 338 -11.10 -13.20 13.74
C PHE A 338 -12.25 -12.42 13.09
N ILE A 339 -12.12 -11.11 13.00
CA ILE A 339 -13.13 -10.25 12.37
C ILE A 339 -13.39 -10.70 10.93
N GLY A 340 -14.67 -10.87 10.59
CA GLY A 340 -15.10 -11.28 9.26
C GLY A 340 -15.04 -12.78 8.96
N ASN A 341 -14.49 -13.61 9.86
CA ASN A 341 -14.29 -15.04 9.63
C ASN A 341 -15.56 -15.77 9.15
N LYS A 342 -16.67 -15.61 9.86
CA LYS A 342 -17.94 -16.26 9.51
C LYS A 342 -18.50 -15.73 8.19
N MET A 343 -18.43 -14.42 7.99
CA MET A 343 -19.02 -13.78 6.82
C MET A 343 -18.20 -14.01 5.55
N ALA A 344 -16.88 -14.18 5.65
CA ALA A 344 -16.03 -14.57 4.52
C ALA A 344 -16.39 -15.97 3.96
N GLN A 345 -17.08 -16.79 4.72
CA GLN A 345 -17.51 -18.15 4.33
C GLN A 345 -18.92 -18.21 3.76
N ARG A 346 -19.59 -17.06 3.55
CA ARG A 346 -20.92 -17.03 2.94
C ARG A 346 -20.89 -17.63 1.52
N PRO A 347 -21.95 -18.39 1.11
CA PRO A 347 -21.99 -18.98 -0.22
C PRO A 347 -21.73 -17.99 -1.35
N GLY A 348 -22.30 -16.78 -1.30
CA GLY A 348 -22.08 -15.76 -2.33
C GLY A 348 -20.65 -15.22 -2.42
N LEU A 349 -19.84 -15.30 -1.34
CA LEU A 349 -18.42 -14.93 -1.36
C LEU A 349 -17.51 -16.08 -1.78
N LEU A 350 -18.03 -17.31 -1.75
CA LEU A 350 -17.34 -18.52 -2.19
C LEU A 350 -17.75 -18.95 -3.59
N ASP A 351 -18.65 -18.23 -4.25
CA ASP A 351 -19.11 -18.52 -5.60
C ASP A 351 -17.91 -18.64 -6.56
N PRO A 352 -17.72 -19.76 -7.26
CA PRO A 352 -16.63 -19.96 -8.19
C PRO A 352 -16.66 -18.98 -9.40
N ASN A 353 -17.83 -18.40 -9.69
CA ASN A 353 -18.01 -17.42 -10.76
C ASN A 353 -17.64 -15.98 -10.38
N ARG A 354 -17.21 -15.74 -9.13
CA ARG A 354 -16.69 -14.42 -8.74
C ARG A 354 -15.44 -14.08 -9.54
N GLU A 355 -15.29 -12.80 -9.83
CA GLU A 355 -14.06 -12.23 -10.41
C GLU A 355 -12.84 -12.59 -9.55
N ARG A 356 -11.72 -12.89 -10.19
CA ARG A 356 -10.47 -13.25 -9.53
C ARG A 356 -9.32 -12.45 -10.08
N LEU A 357 -8.40 -12.07 -9.23
CA LEU A 357 -7.16 -11.43 -9.62
C LEU A 357 -6.34 -12.39 -10.51
N VAL A 358 -6.01 -11.91 -11.68
CA VAL A 358 -5.19 -12.65 -12.67
C VAL A 358 -4.05 -11.76 -13.17
N GLY A 359 -2.92 -12.37 -13.47
CA GLY A 359 -1.80 -11.71 -14.13
C GLY A 359 -1.98 -11.69 -15.63
N LEU A 360 -1.84 -10.53 -16.25
CA LEU A 360 -1.87 -10.37 -17.71
C LEU A 360 -0.47 -10.17 -18.24
N LYS A 361 -0.19 -10.79 -19.39
CA LYS A 361 1.07 -10.58 -20.12
C LYS A 361 0.74 -10.27 -21.58
N THR A 362 1.23 -9.14 -22.05
CA THR A 362 1.09 -8.74 -23.45
C THR A 362 1.86 -9.65 -24.39
N LYS A 363 1.37 -9.84 -25.61
CA LYS A 363 2.05 -10.56 -26.68
C LYS A 363 2.35 -9.61 -27.84
N GLY A 364 3.43 -9.88 -28.57
CA GLY A 364 3.82 -9.12 -29.74
C GLY A 364 4.39 -7.73 -29.42
N SER A 365 4.02 -6.74 -30.22
CA SER A 365 4.55 -5.37 -30.14
C SER A 365 3.88 -4.49 -29.07
N ILE A 366 2.87 -5.00 -28.37
CA ILE A 366 2.19 -4.23 -27.31
C ILE A 366 3.11 -4.19 -26.10
N SER A 367 3.64 -3.00 -25.77
CA SER A 367 4.55 -2.80 -24.64
C SER A 367 3.82 -2.63 -23.31
N ARG A 368 2.61 -2.06 -23.32
CA ARG A 368 1.77 -1.90 -22.12
C ARG A 368 0.29 -1.90 -22.46
N ILE A 369 -0.53 -2.24 -21.48
CA ILE A 369 -1.99 -2.07 -21.51
C ILE A 369 -2.27 -0.74 -20.81
N LYS A 370 -3.02 0.17 -21.45
CA LYS A 370 -3.41 1.43 -20.81
C LYS A 370 -4.45 1.18 -19.71
N ALA A 371 -4.39 1.96 -18.65
CA ALA A 371 -5.46 1.93 -17.64
C ALA A 371 -6.81 2.28 -18.26
N GLY A 372 -7.87 1.70 -17.71
CA GLY A 372 -9.20 1.84 -18.28
C GLY A 372 -9.43 1.05 -19.59
N SER A 373 -8.43 0.31 -20.08
CA SER A 373 -8.63 -0.57 -21.24
C SER A 373 -9.63 -1.67 -20.91
N GLN A 374 -10.65 -1.80 -21.72
CA GLN A 374 -11.57 -2.92 -21.66
C GLN A 374 -10.97 -4.12 -22.39
N LEU A 375 -10.95 -5.26 -21.73
CA LEU A 375 -10.48 -6.52 -22.31
C LEU A 375 -11.66 -7.36 -22.73
N PHE A 376 -11.54 -7.96 -23.91
CA PHE A 376 -12.55 -8.84 -24.49
C PHE A 376 -12.00 -10.27 -24.58
N ASN A 377 -12.87 -11.24 -24.40
CA ASN A 377 -12.53 -12.62 -24.66
C ASN A 377 -12.50 -12.89 -26.20
N ILE A 378 -12.20 -14.13 -26.57
CA ILE A 378 -12.11 -14.53 -28.01
C ILE A 378 -13.43 -14.39 -28.77
N ASN A 379 -14.56 -14.26 -28.08
CA ASN A 379 -15.89 -14.10 -28.63
C ASN A 379 -16.35 -12.63 -28.65
N ASP A 380 -15.45 -11.68 -28.48
CA ASP A 380 -15.74 -10.24 -28.34
C ASP A 380 -16.70 -9.87 -27.19
N GLU A 381 -16.74 -10.70 -26.14
CA GLU A 381 -17.48 -10.40 -24.93
C GLU A 381 -16.57 -9.67 -23.94
N PRO A 382 -17.01 -8.57 -23.33
CA PRO A 382 -16.22 -7.88 -22.30
C PRO A 382 -16.03 -8.80 -21.09
N CYS A 383 -14.79 -9.09 -20.76
CA CYS A 383 -14.45 -10.02 -19.67
C CYS A 383 -13.69 -9.39 -18.50
N LEU A 384 -13.11 -8.21 -18.70
CA LEU A 384 -12.30 -7.56 -17.67
C LEU A 384 -12.15 -6.06 -17.98
N LEU A 385 -12.22 -5.24 -16.93
CA LEU A 385 -11.74 -3.86 -16.97
C LEU A 385 -10.35 -3.82 -16.33
N TYR A 386 -9.35 -3.37 -17.07
CA TYR A 386 -8.01 -3.19 -16.54
C TYR A 386 -7.99 -1.96 -15.63
N THR A 387 -7.81 -2.18 -14.33
CA THR A 387 -7.68 -1.14 -13.33
C THR A 387 -6.26 -1.20 -12.75
N SER A 388 -5.37 -0.35 -13.22
CA SER A 388 -4.09 -0.14 -12.58
C SER A 388 -3.93 1.34 -12.30
N ASP A 389 -3.50 1.69 -11.10
CA ASP A 389 -3.25 3.08 -10.70
C ASP A 389 -2.14 3.76 -11.51
N ALA A 390 -1.33 2.99 -12.22
CA ALA A 390 -0.17 3.48 -12.96
C ALA A 390 -0.52 4.27 -14.23
N ALA A 391 -1.76 4.68 -14.43
CA ALA A 391 -2.15 5.29 -15.69
C ALA A 391 -3.25 6.37 -15.59
N ASP A 392 -3.58 6.86 -14.41
CA ASP A 392 -4.47 8.03 -14.28
C ASP A 392 -3.74 9.38 -14.57
N ASP A 393 -2.46 9.34 -14.92
CA ASP A 393 -1.63 10.53 -15.17
C ASP A 393 -1.41 10.82 -16.68
N ASP A 394 -2.43 10.67 -17.51
CA ASP A 394 -2.47 11.30 -18.84
C ASP A 394 -3.04 12.74 -18.71
N HIS A 395 -2.36 13.62 -17.96
CA HIS A 395 -2.59 15.07 -17.98
C HIS A 395 -1.31 15.83 -18.33
#